data_42acac1992bb964e7f7bc74a68e64d1d
#
_entry.id   42acac1992bb964e7f7bc74a68e64d1d
#
_cell.length_a   1.000
_cell.length_b   1.000
_cell.length_c   1.000
_cell.angle_alpha   90.00
_cell.angle_beta   90.00
_cell.angle_gamma   90.00
#
_symmetry.space_group_name_H-M   'P 1'
#
loop_
_entity.id
_entity.type
_entity.pdbx_description
1 polymer ?
#
loop_
_entity_poly.entity_id
_entity_poly.type
_entity_poly.pdbx_seq_one_letter_code
_entity_poly.pdbx_strand_id
1 'polypeptide(L)'
;LAIISHDWQRYGYDVKLPDHLPANPLYGGDAGMKEFGRAANECGYIWSLHENYIDLYPDAPSYDPSARVLLSDGQPSHAWFNPATGVQSFGLKCNRALEYARQNAPEIHRRFGTNAAYLDVHTCVPPWHQLDREAGQPMAGMALAKVKHDTELFQYMRATHQGPLFGEGANHFFWAGRCDGVEAQVAGGEHHTPFLDFDLLKIHPQMVNHGMGYYERWFASGYELRWGYDAGTMAQIDKYRAQELAYGHA
;
A
#
# COMPACT_ATOMS: atom_id res chain seq x y z
N LEU A 1 16.03 10.29 0.99
CA LEU A 1 14.61 10.47 0.73
C LEU A 1 14.05 9.21 0.08
N ALA A 2 12.88 8.75 0.50
CA ALA A 2 12.13 7.69 -0.16
C ALA A 2 10.95 8.29 -0.95
N ILE A 3 10.74 7.80 -2.16
CA ILE A 3 9.64 8.19 -3.03
C ILE A 3 8.81 6.95 -3.31
N ILE A 4 7.53 7.01 -2.98
CA ILE A 4 6.54 5.99 -3.32
C ILE A 4 5.53 6.63 -4.26
N SER A 5 5.42 6.14 -5.50
CA SER A 5 4.44 6.65 -6.45
C SER A 5 3.20 5.79 -6.45
N HIS A 6 2.09 6.44 -6.14
CA HIS A 6 0.74 5.90 -6.31
C HIS A 6 0.20 6.28 -7.69
N ASP A 7 -0.95 5.74 -8.07
CA ASP A 7 -1.71 6.07 -9.29
C ASP A 7 -0.93 5.92 -10.63
N TRP A 8 0.17 5.16 -10.60
CA TRP A 8 1.03 4.92 -11.77
C TRP A 8 0.50 3.83 -12.70
N GLN A 9 -0.40 2.98 -12.18
CA GLN A 9 -0.92 1.80 -12.84
C GLN A 9 -1.78 2.16 -14.06
N ARG A 10 -1.78 1.28 -15.05
CA ARG A 10 -2.47 1.45 -16.34
C ARG A 10 -3.89 1.98 -16.23
N TYR A 11 -4.64 1.47 -15.29
CA TYR A 11 -6.06 1.76 -15.16
C TYR A 11 -6.36 2.83 -14.10
N GLY A 12 -5.35 3.32 -13.38
CA GLY A 12 -5.47 4.23 -12.26
C GLY A 12 -5.37 3.53 -10.91
N TYR A 13 -5.46 4.33 -9.86
CA TYR A 13 -5.33 3.87 -8.48
C TYR A 13 -6.49 2.93 -8.10
N ASP A 14 -6.15 1.78 -7.55
CA ASP A 14 -7.11 0.75 -7.11
C ASP A 14 -8.10 0.28 -8.19
N VAL A 15 -7.65 0.22 -9.42
CA VAL A 15 -8.47 -0.24 -10.56
C VAL A 15 -7.88 -1.48 -11.18
N LYS A 16 -8.68 -2.53 -11.31
CA LYS A 16 -8.31 -3.81 -11.96
C LYS A 16 -7.06 -4.49 -11.38
N LEU A 17 -6.84 -4.32 -10.08
CA LEU A 17 -5.77 -5.05 -9.41
C LEU A 17 -6.01 -6.57 -9.45
N PRO A 18 -4.93 -7.36 -9.55
CA PRO A 18 -3.52 -6.98 -9.47
C PRO A 18 -2.82 -6.71 -10.81
N ASP A 19 -3.53 -6.28 -11.85
CA ASP A 19 -2.95 -5.98 -13.17
C ASP A 19 -2.38 -4.55 -13.20
N HIS A 20 -1.15 -4.37 -12.77
CA HIS A 20 -0.53 -3.06 -12.63
C HIS A 20 -0.03 -2.46 -13.95
N LEU A 21 0.57 -3.28 -14.81
CA LEU A 21 1.28 -2.86 -16.02
C LEU A 21 0.36 -2.71 -17.25
N PRO A 22 0.75 -1.87 -18.22
CA PRO A 22 1.85 -0.91 -18.24
C PRO A 22 1.57 0.33 -17.39
N ALA A 23 2.51 1.28 -17.34
CA ALA A 23 2.30 2.55 -16.64
C ALA A 23 1.21 3.40 -17.31
N ASN A 24 0.53 4.21 -16.49
CA ASN A 24 -0.59 5.05 -16.93
C ASN A 24 -0.15 6.08 -17.97
N PRO A 25 -0.78 6.12 -19.16
CA PRO A 25 -0.45 7.08 -20.21
C PRO A 25 -0.58 8.55 -19.78
N LEU A 26 -1.45 8.86 -18.81
CA LEU A 26 -1.63 10.22 -18.28
C LEU A 26 -0.36 10.76 -17.60
N TYR A 27 0.49 9.89 -17.11
CA TYR A 27 1.78 10.23 -16.47
C TYR A 27 2.98 9.93 -17.36
N GLY A 28 2.78 9.91 -18.68
CA GLY A 28 3.82 9.64 -19.67
C GLY A 28 4.05 8.18 -20.01
N GLY A 29 3.21 7.28 -19.46
CA GLY A 29 3.32 5.84 -19.70
C GLY A 29 4.66 5.25 -19.26
N ASP A 30 5.03 4.11 -19.85
CA ASP A 30 6.28 3.42 -19.51
C ASP A 30 7.53 4.30 -19.74
N ALA A 31 7.52 5.16 -20.75
CA ALA A 31 8.65 6.04 -21.06
C ALA A 31 8.85 7.10 -19.95
N GLY A 32 7.77 7.78 -19.56
CA GLY A 32 7.81 8.77 -18.49
C GLY A 32 8.17 8.15 -17.14
N MET A 33 7.60 6.99 -16.81
CA MET A 33 7.89 6.29 -15.57
C MET A 33 9.35 5.80 -15.49
N LYS A 34 9.89 5.32 -16.62
CA LYS A 34 11.31 4.94 -16.72
C LYS A 34 12.24 6.13 -16.52
N GLU A 35 11.91 7.27 -17.13
CA GLU A 35 12.70 8.52 -16.98
C GLU A 35 12.65 9.03 -15.54
N PHE A 36 11.48 8.99 -14.89
CA PHE A 36 11.33 9.36 -13.49
C PHE A 36 12.18 8.46 -12.58
N GLY A 37 12.10 7.13 -12.76
CA GLY A 37 12.90 6.18 -12.00
C GLY A 37 14.41 6.37 -12.19
N ARG A 38 14.85 6.68 -13.43
CA ARG A 38 16.24 7.05 -13.71
C ARG A 38 16.68 8.26 -12.90
N ALA A 39 15.89 9.35 -12.94
CA ALA A 39 16.19 10.57 -12.22
C ALA A 39 16.20 10.35 -10.69
N ALA A 40 15.26 9.59 -10.15
CA ALA A 40 15.24 9.24 -8.73
C ALA A 40 16.50 8.49 -8.29
N ASN A 41 16.93 7.50 -9.08
CA ASN A 41 18.16 6.74 -8.83
C ASN A 41 19.43 7.62 -8.93
N GLU A 42 19.50 8.51 -9.92
CA GLU A 42 20.62 9.45 -10.07
C GLU A 42 20.73 10.44 -8.90
N CYS A 43 19.58 10.82 -8.32
CA CYS A 43 19.54 11.63 -7.10
C CYS A 43 19.85 10.82 -5.82
N GLY A 44 20.04 9.52 -5.92
CA GLY A 44 20.27 8.64 -4.76
C GLY A 44 19.04 8.42 -3.89
N TYR A 45 17.85 8.55 -4.44
CA TYR A 45 16.61 8.34 -3.70
C TYR A 45 16.24 6.86 -3.64
N ILE A 46 15.59 6.45 -2.55
CA ILE A 46 14.85 5.20 -2.48
C ILE A 46 13.57 5.37 -3.29
N TRP A 47 13.33 4.45 -4.23
CA TRP A 47 12.27 4.60 -5.23
C TRP A 47 11.45 3.34 -5.37
N SER A 48 10.15 3.45 -5.15
CA SER A 48 9.20 2.35 -5.29
C SER A 48 7.89 2.78 -5.94
N LEU A 49 7.16 1.80 -6.41
CA LEU A 49 5.84 1.92 -7.00
C LEU A 49 4.82 1.17 -6.15
N HIS A 50 3.61 1.71 -6.06
CA HIS A 50 2.49 1.07 -5.39
C HIS A 50 2.12 -0.25 -6.08
N GLU A 51 2.17 -1.34 -5.32
CA GLU A 51 1.67 -2.64 -5.72
C GLU A 51 0.68 -3.16 -4.67
N ASN A 52 -0.37 -3.84 -5.11
CA ASN A 52 -1.39 -4.40 -4.22
C ASN A 52 -1.72 -5.83 -4.66
N TYR A 53 -1.58 -6.79 -3.74
CA TYR A 53 -1.87 -8.21 -3.93
C TYR A 53 -2.84 -8.73 -2.85
N ILE A 54 -3.70 -7.84 -2.35
CA ILE A 54 -4.83 -8.14 -1.46
C ILE A 54 -6.16 -7.99 -2.19
N ASP A 55 -6.26 -6.98 -3.06
CA ASP A 55 -7.47 -6.69 -3.80
C ASP A 55 -7.49 -7.43 -5.14
N LEU A 56 -8.52 -8.23 -5.33
CA LEU A 56 -8.77 -8.96 -6.58
C LEU A 56 -10.03 -8.43 -7.25
N TYR A 57 -9.86 -7.63 -8.28
CA TYR A 57 -10.99 -7.04 -9.00
C TYR A 57 -11.57 -8.00 -10.04
N PRO A 58 -12.91 -8.16 -10.09
CA PRO A 58 -13.54 -9.10 -11.01
C PRO A 58 -13.45 -8.72 -12.50
N ASP A 59 -13.13 -7.45 -12.77
CA ASP A 59 -12.91 -6.91 -14.12
C ASP A 59 -11.43 -6.81 -14.51
N ALA A 60 -10.54 -7.33 -13.68
CA ALA A 60 -9.12 -7.45 -14.00
C ALA A 60 -8.89 -8.54 -15.04
N PRO A 61 -8.00 -8.32 -16.05
CA PRO A 61 -7.65 -9.35 -17.04
C PRO A 61 -7.16 -10.66 -16.44
N SER A 62 -6.42 -10.61 -15.32
CA SER A 62 -5.89 -11.78 -14.62
C SER A 62 -6.83 -12.36 -13.56
N TYR A 63 -8.08 -11.91 -13.52
CA TYR A 63 -9.04 -12.38 -12.53
C TYR A 63 -9.25 -13.89 -12.56
N ASP A 64 -9.01 -14.53 -11.43
CA ASP A 64 -9.30 -15.95 -11.18
C ASP A 64 -10.27 -16.07 -9.99
N PRO A 65 -11.52 -16.51 -10.23
CA PRO A 65 -12.49 -16.65 -9.14
C PRO A 65 -12.06 -17.67 -8.07
N SER A 66 -11.18 -18.63 -8.37
CA SER A 66 -10.65 -19.57 -7.41
C SER A 66 -9.64 -18.97 -6.43
N ALA A 67 -9.08 -17.82 -6.79
CA ALA A 67 -8.13 -17.07 -5.95
C ALA A 67 -8.80 -16.19 -4.89
N ARG A 68 -10.14 -16.10 -4.87
CA ARG A 68 -10.87 -15.32 -3.87
C ARG A 68 -10.84 -16.00 -2.50
N VAL A 69 -10.66 -15.21 -1.46
CA VAL A 69 -10.91 -15.63 -0.08
C VAL A 69 -12.36 -16.02 0.09
N LEU A 70 -12.62 -17.19 0.67
CA LEU A 70 -13.96 -17.64 1.01
C LEU A 70 -14.22 -17.53 2.52
N LEU A 71 -15.42 -17.07 2.86
CA LEU A 71 -15.95 -17.06 4.22
C LEU A 71 -16.44 -18.44 4.62
N SER A 72 -16.85 -18.59 5.89
CA SER A 72 -17.32 -19.89 6.43
C SER A 72 -18.62 -20.40 5.79
N ASP A 73 -19.38 -19.53 5.18
CA ASP A 73 -20.61 -19.87 4.43
C ASP A 73 -20.35 -20.14 2.93
N GLY A 74 -19.08 -20.12 2.52
CA GLY A 74 -18.66 -20.32 1.14
C GLY A 74 -18.80 -19.08 0.24
N GLN A 75 -19.27 -17.96 0.79
CA GLN A 75 -19.33 -16.71 0.02
C GLN A 75 -17.96 -16.06 -0.07
N PRO A 76 -17.66 -15.34 -1.17
CA PRO A 76 -16.41 -14.62 -1.30
C PRO A 76 -16.36 -13.43 -0.33
N SER A 77 -15.19 -13.24 0.29
CA SER A 77 -14.93 -12.07 1.13
C SER A 77 -14.77 -10.83 0.27
N HIS A 78 -15.56 -9.81 0.53
CA HIS A 78 -15.38 -8.50 -0.09
C HIS A 78 -14.14 -7.81 0.52
N ALA A 79 -13.39 -7.10 -0.32
CA ALA A 79 -12.30 -6.23 0.06
C ALA A 79 -12.67 -4.76 -0.21
N TRP A 80 -11.84 -4.00 -0.90
CA TRP A 80 -12.11 -2.59 -1.15
C TRP A 80 -13.23 -2.39 -2.19
N PHE A 81 -14.14 -1.48 -1.90
CA PHE A 81 -15.08 -0.95 -2.90
C PHE A 81 -14.49 0.32 -3.50
N ASN A 82 -14.21 0.32 -4.79
CA ASN A 82 -13.70 1.51 -5.45
C ASN A 82 -14.86 2.46 -5.82
N PRO A 83 -15.00 3.60 -5.14
CA PRO A 83 -16.13 4.51 -5.39
C PRO A 83 -16.02 5.23 -6.74
N ALA A 84 -14.82 5.35 -7.30
CA ALA A 84 -14.62 6.01 -8.60
C ALA A 84 -15.11 5.16 -9.77
N THR A 85 -15.02 3.83 -9.67
CA THR A 85 -15.43 2.88 -10.70
C THR A 85 -16.75 2.17 -10.39
N GLY A 86 -17.18 2.18 -9.11
CA GLY A 86 -18.31 1.41 -8.63
C GLY A 86 -18.05 -0.10 -8.56
N VAL A 87 -16.80 -0.55 -8.65
CA VAL A 87 -16.45 -1.97 -8.66
C VAL A 87 -16.04 -2.42 -7.25
N GLN A 88 -16.64 -3.53 -6.80
CA GLN A 88 -16.29 -4.21 -5.56
C GLN A 88 -15.19 -5.24 -5.83
N SER A 89 -14.03 -5.10 -5.17
CA SER A 89 -13.00 -6.13 -5.17
C SER A 89 -13.32 -7.26 -4.18
N PHE A 90 -12.62 -8.36 -4.35
CA PHE A 90 -12.62 -9.50 -3.42
C PHE A 90 -11.25 -9.63 -2.76
N GLY A 91 -11.22 -10.21 -1.56
CA GLY A 91 -9.94 -10.58 -0.93
C GLY A 91 -9.21 -11.64 -1.75
N LEU A 92 -7.95 -11.39 -2.09
CA LEU A 92 -7.07 -12.38 -2.71
C LEU A 92 -6.52 -13.32 -1.63
N LYS A 93 -6.59 -14.62 -1.85
CA LYS A 93 -5.98 -15.62 -0.95
C LYS A 93 -4.50 -15.34 -0.75
N CYS A 94 -4.04 -15.28 0.49
CA CYS A 94 -2.64 -14.97 0.81
C CYS A 94 -1.64 -15.95 0.17
N ASN A 95 -2.00 -17.23 0.03
CA ASN A 95 -1.17 -18.24 -0.65
C ASN A 95 -1.08 -18.06 -2.17
N ARG A 96 -1.93 -17.20 -2.77
CA ARG A 96 -1.93 -16.90 -4.20
C ARG A 96 -1.25 -15.56 -4.52
N ALA A 97 -1.11 -14.66 -3.52
CA ALA A 97 -0.54 -13.33 -3.70
C ALA A 97 0.85 -13.34 -4.36
N LEU A 98 1.71 -14.26 -3.92
CA LEU A 98 3.07 -14.41 -4.49
C LEU A 98 3.06 -14.82 -5.98
N GLU A 99 2.06 -15.53 -6.45
CA GLU A 99 1.94 -15.90 -7.87
C GLU A 99 1.73 -14.67 -8.74
N TYR A 100 0.86 -13.76 -8.32
CA TYR A 100 0.62 -12.49 -9.02
C TYR A 100 1.82 -11.55 -8.92
N ALA A 101 2.47 -11.47 -7.76
CA ALA A 101 3.67 -10.69 -7.59
C ALA A 101 4.81 -11.15 -8.52
N ARG A 102 4.96 -12.46 -8.73
CA ARG A 102 5.95 -13.01 -9.67
C ARG A 102 5.72 -12.63 -11.12
N GLN A 103 4.50 -12.29 -11.49
CA GLN A 103 4.16 -11.82 -12.84
C GLN A 103 4.41 -10.32 -13.00
N ASN A 104 4.23 -9.52 -11.94
CA ASN A 104 4.31 -8.08 -12.01
C ASN A 104 5.68 -7.52 -11.55
N ALA A 105 6.12 -7.84 -10.36
CA ALA A 105 7.26 -7.18 -9.71
C ALA A 105 8.58 -7.24 -10.51
N PRO A 106 8.97 -8.38 -11.14
CA PRO A 106 10.18 -8.40 -11.96
C PRO A 106 10.11 -7.48 -13.17
N GLU A 107 8.94 -7.38 -13.80
CA GLU A 107 8.72 -6.50 -14.93
C GLU A 107 8.69 -5.03 -14.51
N ILE A 108 8.11 -4.72 -13.37
CA ILE A 108 8.11 -3.38 -12.77
C ILE A 108 9.56 -2.94 -12.51
N HIS A 109 10.33 -3.77 -11.80
CA HIS A 109 11.73 -3.49 -11.52
C HIS A 109 12.56 -3.29 -12.81
N ARG A 110 12.42 -4.20 -13.75
CA ARG A 110 13.16 -4.15 -15.01
C ARG A 110 12.83 -2.94 -15.87
N ARG A 111 11.56 -2.53 -15.90
CA ARG A 111 11.11 -1.40 -16.76
C ARG A 111 11.45 -0.06 -16.15
N PHE A 112 11.28 0.08 -14.84
CA PHE A 112 11.26 1.38 -14.18
C PHE A 112 12.42 1.62 -13.22
N GLY A 113 13.23 0.59 -12.94
CA GLY A 113 14.43 0.72 -12.10
C GLY A 113 14.12 1.02 -10.63
N THR A 114 13.02 0.45 -10.10
CA THR A 114 12.72 0.53 -8.67
C THR A 114 13.85 -0.07 -7.83
N ASN A 115 14.19 0.53 -6.72
CA ASN A 115 15.19 0.03 -5.77
C ASN A 115 14.61 -0.15 -4.36
N ALA A 116 13.30 -0.21 -4.27
CA ALA A 116 12.51 -0.56 -3.10
C ALA A 116 11.17 -1.12 -3.55
N ALA A 117 10.48 -1.82 -2.66
CA ALA A 117 9.11 -2.29 -2.84
C ALA A 117 8.14 -1.50 -1.98
N TYR A 118 6.90 -1.33 -2.45
CA TYR A 118 5.78 -0.90 -1.63
C TYR A 118 4.59 -1.83 -1.85
N LEU A 119 4.01 -2.29 -0.74
CA LEU A 119 2.83 -3.14 -0.74
C LEU A 119 1.68 -2.49 0.01
N ASP A 120 0.64 -2.16 -0.74
CA ASP A 120 -0.60 -1.61 -0.20
C ASP A 120 -1.41 -2.65 0.57
N VAL A 121 -2.18 -2.24 1.56
CA VAL A 121 -3.05 -3.04 2.44
C VAL A 121 -2.33 -4.04 3.34
N HIS A 122 -1.30 -4.74 2.88
CA HIS A 122 -0.68 -5.86 3.59
C HIS A 122 -0.29 -5.56 5.03
N THR A 123 0.19 -4.35 5.32
CA THR A 123 0.62 -3.93 6.65
C THR A 123 -0.38 -3.04 7.39
N CYS A 124 -1.43 -2.58 6.70
CA CYS A 124 -2.50 -1.82 7.35
C CYS A 124 -3.57 -2.71 8.01
N VAL A 125 -3.59 -3.99 7.70
CA VAL A 125 -4.54 -4.96 8.24
C VAL A 125 -3.89 -5.94 9.21
N PRO A 126 -4.61 -6.40 10.25
CA PRO A 126 -4.06 -7.40 11.15
C PRO A 126 -4.00 -8.79 10.48
N PRO A 127 -3.16 -9.72 11.01
CA PRO A 127 -2.98 -11.05 10.42
C PRO A 127 -4.25 -11.92 10.33
N TRP A 128 -5.30 -11.58 11.07
CA TRP A 128 -6.59 -12.28 11.02
C TRP A 128 -7.61 -11.64 10.08
N HIS A 129 -7.20 -10.61 9.33
CA HIS A 129 -8.05 -10.01 8.30
C HIS A 129 -8.15 -10.92 7.08
N GLN A 130 -9.35 -11.08 6.54
CA GLN A 130 -9.63 -11.85 5.32
C GLN A 130 -9.02 -13.27 5.33
N LEU A 131 -9.29 -14.03 6.40
CA LEU A 131 -8.86 -15.43 6.47
C LEU A 131 -9.67 -16.30 5.50
N ASP A 132 -8.98 -16.99 4.61
CA ASP A 132 -9.60 -17.97 3.74
C ASP A 132 -10.08 -19.16 4.56
N ARG A 133 -11.37 -19.51 4.43
CA ARG A 133 -12.03 -20.62 5.15
C ARG A 133 -12.48 -21.73 4.23
N GLU A 134 -11.97 -21.74 3.00
CA GLU A 134 -12.30 -22.79 2.04
C GLU A 134 -11.88 -24.17 2.57
N ALA A 135 -12.82 -25.11 2.56
CA ALA A 135 -12.54 -26.47 3.01
C ALA A 135 -11.47 -27.14 2.15
N GLY A 136 -10.52 -27.81 2.80
CA GLY A 136 -9.41 -28.50 2.13
C GLY A 136 -8.20 -27.62 1.81
N GLN A 137 -8.28 -26.31 2.01
CA GLN A 137 -7.08 -25.47 1.88
C GLN A 137 -6.16 -25.64 3.10
N PRO A 138 -4.84 -25.74 2.87
CA PRO A 138 -3.88 -25.77 3.97
C PRO A 138 -4.01 -24.53 4.88
N MET A 139 -4.06 -24.74 6.18
CA MET A 139 -4.17 -23.67 7.19
C MET A 139 -5.44 -22.80 7.05
N ALA A 140 -6.52 -23.33 6.48
CA ALA A 140 -7.79 -22.60 6.35
C ALA A 140 -8.25 -22.02 7.70
N GLY A 141 -8.64 -20.74 7.70
CA GLY A 141 -9.09 -20.00 8.87
C GLY A 141 -7.99 -19.64 9.89
N MET A 142 -6.73 -19.91 9.60
CA MET A 142 -5.63 -19.63 10.53
C MET A 142 -4.92 -18.30 10.16
N ALA A 143 -4.79 -17.41 11.14
CA ALA A 143 -4.00 -16.16 10.97
C ALA A 143 -2.53 -16.44 10.61
N LEU A 144 -1.99 -17.58 11.05
CA LEU A 144 -0.63 -18.01 10.74
C LEU A 144 -0.42 -18.23 9.24
N ALA A 145 -1.47 -18.61 8.48
CA ALA A 145 -1.38 -18.70 7.02
C ALA A 145 -1.01 -17.34 6.41
N LYS A 146 -1.71 -16.27 6.83
CA LYS A 146 -1.42 -14.91 6.35
C LYS A 146 -0.01 -14.47 6.75
N VAL A 147 0.38 -14.66 8.01
CA VAL A 147 1.73 -14.32 8.48
C VAL A 147 2.80 -15.02 7.65
N LYS A 148 2.62 -16.31 7.37
CA LYS A 148 3.56 -17.09 6.57
C LYS A 148 3.66 -16.55 5.14
N HIS A 149 2.54 -16.48 4.44
CA HIS A 149 2.53 -16.15 3.02
C HIS A 149 2.86 -14.68 2.75
N ASP A 150 2.41 -13.75 3.60
CA ASP A 150 2.83 -12.35 3.49
C ASP A 150 4.33 -12.19 3.78
N THR A 151 4.90 -12.96 4.73
CA THR A 151 6.36 -12.95 4.97
C THR A 151 7.12 -13.45 3.74
N GLU A 152 6.66 -14.52 3.10
CA GLU A 152 7.24 -15.05 1.86
C GLU A 152 7.14 -14.01 0.71
N LEU A 153 6.00 -13.35 0.58
CA LEU A 153 5.81 -12.26 -0.36
C LEU A 153 6.77 -11.09 -0.09
N PHE A 154 6.87 -10.63 1.15
CA PHE A 154 7.75 -9.53 1.54
C PHE A 154 9.22 -9.81 1.23
N GLN A 155 9.68 -11.03 1.51
CA GLN A 155 11.04 -11.45 1.17
C GLN A 155 11.27 -11.46 -0.34
N TYR A 156 10.29 -11.96 -1.10
CA TYR A 156 10.34 -11.97 -2.55
C TYR A 156 10.41 -10.55 -3.14
N MET A 157 9.57 -9.64 -2.65
CA MET A 157 9.53 -8.25 -3.11
C MET A 157 10.86 -7.53 -2.85
N ARG A 158 11.43 -7.68 -1.64
CA ARG A 158 12.77 -7.14 -1.33
C ARG A 158 13.85 -7.66 -2.27
N ALA A 159 13.84 -8.97 -2.53
CA ALA A 159 14.82 -9.60 -3.42
C ALA A 159 14.66 -9.12 -4.87
N THR A 160 13.44 -8.97 -5.33
CA THR A 160 13.12 -8.55 -6.70
C THR A 160 13.49 -7.09 -6.94
N HIS A 161 13.10 -6.19 -6.04
CA HIS A 161 13.40 -4.76 -6.16
C HIS A 161 14.78 -4.36 -5.60
N GLN A 162 15.51 -5.32 -5.01
CA GLN A 162 16.88 -5.17 -4.50
C GLN A 162 17.00 -4.07 -3.43
N GLY A 163 15.99 -3.91 -2.57
CA GLY A 163 15.97 -2.87 -1.57
C GLY A 163 14.93 -3.07 -0.46
N PRO A 164 14.67 -2.04 0.33
CA PRO A 164 13.73 -2.11 1.43
C PRO A 164 12.28 -2.32 0.96
N LEU A 165 11.46 -2.84 1.86
CA LEU A 165 10.01 -2.98 1.68
C LEU A 165 9.29 -1.99 2.57
N PHE A 166 8.42 -1.21 1.97
CA PHE A 166 7.46 -0.36 2.64
C PHE A 166 6.04 -0.90 2.49
N GLY A 167 5.16 -0.50 3.38
CA GLY A 167 3.77 -0.87 3.31
C GLY A 167 2.84 0.23 3.82
N GLU A 168 1.55 0.02 3.69
CA GLU A 168 0.53 0.91 4.22
C GLU A 168 0.48 0.84 5.76
N GLY A 169 0.34 1.98 6.43
CA GLY A 169 0.29 2.06 7.90
C GLY A 169 -0.97 1.49 8.51
N ALA A 170 -1.20 1.74 9.78
CA ALA A 170 -2.28 1.39 10.67
C ALA A 170 -2.06 0.13 11.53
N ASN A 171 -1.82 -1.06 10.97
CA ASN A 171 -1.58 -2.29 11.75
C ASN A 171 -0.14 -2.83 11.61
N HIS A 172 0.77 -1.99 11.21
CA HIS A 172 2.17 -2.32 10.93
C HIS A 172 2.93 -2.95 12.12
N PHE A 173 2.50 -2.72 13.34
CA PHE A 173 3.12 -3.30 14.54
C PHE A 173 3.03 -4.83 14.58
N PHE A 174 2.03 -5.45 13.92
CA PHE A 174 1.99 -6.91 13.74
C PHE A 174 3.05 -7.41 12.75
N TRP A 175 3.57 -6.53 11.91
CA TRP A 175 4.52 -6.83 10.86
C TRP A 175 5.94 -6.33 11.17
N ALA A 176 6.17 -5.84 12.38
CA ALA A 176 7.48 -5.40 12.84
C ALA A 176 8.54 -6.47 12.61
N GLY A 177 9.70 -6.06 12.06
CA GLY A 177 10.78 -6.95 11.66
C GLY A 177 10.56 -7.70 10.34
N ARG A 178 9.41 -7.52 9.67
CA ARG A 178 9.10 -8.09 8.35
C ARG A 178 9.07 -7.05 7.24
N CYS A 179 8.72 -5.81 7.55
CA CYS A 179 8.85 -4.64 6.66
C CYS A 179 9.88 -3.66 7.22
N ASP A 180 10.39 -2.79 6.38
CA ASP A 180 11.43 -1.80 6.74
C ASP A 180 10.84 -0.45 7.11
N GLY A 181 9.63 -0.16 6.64
CA GLY A 181 8.90 1.04 6.95
C GLY A 181 7.46 0.96 6.51
N VAL A 182 6.66 1.94 6.89
CA VAL A 182 5.26 2.07 6.50
C VAL A 182 4.90 3.52 6.26
N GLU A 183 3.85 3.74 5.48
CA GLU A 183 3.24 5.04 5.37
C GLU A 183 2.69 5.49 6.72
N ALA A 184 2.99 6.73 7.09
CA ALA A 184 2.45 7.34 8.29
C ALA A 184 0.97 7.69 8.09
N GLN A 185 0.10 6.70 8.17
CA GLN A 185 -1.34 6.96 8.20
C GLN A 185 -1.75 7.45 9.59
N VAL A 186 -1.58 8.73 9.82
CA VAL A 186 -2.08 9.37 11.03
C VAL A 186 -3.59 9.51 10.86
N ALA A 187 -4.36 8.85 11.73
CA ALA A 187 -5.80 9.00 11.74
C ALA A 187 -6.14 10.48 11.93
N GLY A 188 -6.57 11.12 10.84
CA GLY A 188 -7.11 12.47 10.85
C GLY A 188 -8.58 12.44 11.23
N GLY A 189 -9.07 13.53 11.77
CA GLY A 189 -10.45 13.75 12.16
C GLY A 189 -10.52 14.72 13.33
N GLU A 190 -11.63 15.37 13.51
CA GLU A 190 -11.85 16.39 14.55
C GLU A 190 -11.52 15.90 15.96
N HIS A 191 -11.46 14.58 16.17
CA HIS A 191 -11.33 13.94 17.46
C HIS A 191 -9.98 13.27 17.74
N HIS A 192 -9.06 13.28 16.78
CA HIS A 192 -7.75 12.66 16.94
C HIS A 192 -6.67 13.71 16.96
N THR A 193 -6.28 14.09 18.16
CA THR A 193 -5.04 14.85 18.33
C THR A 193 -3.89 13.94 17.90
N PRO A 194 -3.00 14.39 17.02
CA PRO A 194 -1.79 13.66 16.69
C PRO A 194 -1.05 13.30 17.99
N PHE A 195 -0.86 12.01 18.19
CA PHE A 195 -0.21 11.52 19.39
C PHE A 195 1.29 11.37 19.13
N LEU A 196 2.09 12.16 19.81
CA LEU A 196 3.54 12.07 19.79
C LEU A 196 4.01 11.16 20.91
N ASP A 197 4.40 9.94 20.58
CA ASP A 197 5.05 9.05 21.52
C ASP A 197 6.45 8.69 21.00
N PHE A 198 7.44 9.35 21.54
CA PHE A 198 8.84 9.14 21.17
C PHE A 198 9.35 7.73 21.51
N ASP A 199 8.74 7.04 22.46
CA ASP A 199 9.14 5.67 22.78
C ASP A 199 8.63 4.68 21.72
N LEU A 200 7.51 4.98 21.07
CA LEU A 200 7.04 4.18 19.94
C LEU A 200 7.98 4.23 18.73
N LEU A 201 8.67 5.35 18.50
CA LEU A 201 9.66 5.46 17.42
C LEU A 201 10.78 4.43 17.53
N LYS A 202 11.08 3.96 18.74
CA LYS A 202 12.15 2.98 18.99
C LYS A 202 11.78 1.56 18.58
N ILE A 203 10.48 1.26 18.50
CA ILE A 203 9.95 -0.08 18.27
C ILE A 203 9.17 -0.23 16.97
N HIS A 204 8.77 0.88 16.35
CA HIS A 204 8.06 0.88 15.08
C HIS A 204 9.03 0.81 13.91
N PRO A 205 8.63 0.17 12.79
CA PRO A 205 9.30 0.37 11.50
C PRO A 205 9.39 1.86 11.16
N GLN A 206 10.38 2.21 10.38
CA GLN A 206 10.50 3.59 9.92
C GLN A 206 9.24 3.99 9.14
N MET A 207 8.62 5.09 9.55
CA MET A 207 7.44 5.60 8.90
C MET A 207 7.83 6.39 7.64
N VAL A 208 6.98 6.29 6.64
CA VAL A 208 7.10 7.01 5.37
C VAL A 208 5.94 7.99 5.26
N ASN A 209 6.22 9.21 4.88
CA ASN A 209 5.23 10.26 4.77
C ASN A 209 4.70 10.35 3.33
N HIS A 210 3.39 10.49 3.16
CA HIS A 210 2.74 10.69 1.85
C HIS A 210 2.87 12.10 1.28
N GLY A 211 3.42 13.04 2.06
CA GLY A 211 3.43 14.45 1.73
C GLY A 211 2.12 15.16 2.01
N MET A 212 2.16 16.48 1.98
CA MET A 212 1.06 17.35 2.41
C MET A 212 -0.24 17.13 1.62
N GLY A 213 -0.15 16.94 0.30
CA GLY A 213 -1.32 16.80 -0.55
C GLY A 213 -2.13 15.54 -0.27
N TYR A 214 -1.47 14.46 0.12
CA TYR A 214 -2.16 13.23 0.50
C TYR A 214 -2.90 13.37 1.83
N TYR A 215 -2.26 13.98 2.83
CA TYR A 215 -2.85 14.14 4.16
C TYR A 215 -3.88 15.24 4.25
N GLU A 216 -3.97 16.11 3.29
CA GLU A 216 -5.00 17.14 3.21
C GLU A 216 -6.40 16.53 3.42
N ARG A 217 -6.67 15.37 2.87
CA ARG A 217 -7.92 14.63 3.07
C ARG A 217 -8.19 14.22 4.50
N TRP A 218 -7.15 14.08 5.33
CA TRP A 218 -7.27 13.68 6.74
C TRP A 218 -7.45 14.86 7.68
N PHE A 219 -7.09 16.05 7.22
CA PHE A 219 -7.21 17.28 8.00
C PHE A 219 -8.54 17.99 7.76
N ALA A 220 -9.23 17.65 6.70
CA ALA A 220 -10.53 18.19 6.38
C ALA A 220 -11.63 17.41 7.07
N SER A 221 -12.57 18.07 7.71
CA SER A 221 -13.85 17.49 8.03
C SER A 221 -14.59 17.20 6.72
N GLY A 222 -14.65 15.91 6.35
CA GLY A 222 -15.50 15.45 5.26
C GLY A 222 -14.95 15.57 3.84
N TYR A 223 -13.74 15.19 3.52
CA TYR A 223 -13.21 15.07 2.14
C TYR A 223 -13.41 16.30 1.22
N GLU A 224 -13.75 17.45 1.77
CA GLU A 224 -14.22 18.61 1.02
C GLU A 224 -13.18 19.70 0.79
N LEU A 225 -11.95 19.55 1.31
CA LEU A 225 -10.89 20.49 1.02
C LEU A 225 -10.36 20.30 -0.41
N ARG A 226 -11.14 20.76 -1.33
CA ARG A 226 -10.69 21.04 -2.69
C ARG A 226 -10.33 22.51 -2.79
N TRP A 227 -9.08 22.87 -2.48
CA TRP A 227 -8.51 24.15 -2.90
C TRP A 227 -8.90 25.41 -2.10
N GLY A 228 -9.32 25.30 -0.85
CA GLY A 228 -9.53 26.48 0.00
C GLY A 228 -8.99 26.23 1.41
N TYR A 229 -7.93 26.91 1.78
CA TYR A 229 -7.37 26.83 3.13
C TYR A 229 -7.97 27.90 4.03
N ASP A 230 -8.77 27.52 4.98
CA ASP A 230 -9.19 28.38 6.09
C ASP A 230 -8.20 28.33 7.26
N ALA A 231 -8.45 29.11 8.30
CA ALA A 231 -7.59 29.15 9.48
C ALA A 231 -7.53 27.81 10.22
N GLY A 232 -8.60 27.01 10.19
CA GLY A 232 -8.64 25.68 10.79
C GLY A 232 -7.73 24.70 10.04
N THR A 233 -7.76 24.73 8.74
CA THR A 233 -6.88 23.94 7.86
C THR A 233 -5.43 24.29 8.09
N MET A 234 -5.09 25.57 8.14
CA MET A 234 -3.71 25.99 8.40
C MET A 234 -3.21 25.50 9.76
N ALA A 235 -4.05 25.56 10.79
CA ALA A 235 -3.68 25.03 12.12
C ALA A 235 -3.42 23.52 12.09
N GLN A 236 -4.15 22.76 11.28
CA GLN A 236 -3.90 21.32 11.10
C GLN A 236 -2.59 21.06 10.32
N ILE A 237 -2.32 21.83 9.29
CA ILE A 237 -1.06 21.77 8.54
C ILE A 237 0.13 22.06 9.45
N ASP A 238 0.02 23.04 10.33
CA ASP A 238 1.09 23.35 11.28
C ASP A 238 1.32 22.23 12.31
N LYS A 239 0.25 21.60 12.77
CA LYS A 239 0.37 20.39 13.62
C LYS A 239 1.06 19.25 12.88
N TYR A 240 0.68 19.01 11.65
CA TYR A 240 1.33 18.01 10.81
C TYR A 240 2.82 18.31 10.64
N ARG A 241 3.20 19.53 10.27
CA ARG A 241 4.60 19.95 10.16
C ARG A 241 5.38 19.74 11.45
N ALA A 242 4.77 20.07 12.59
CA ALA A 242 5.39 19.87 13.91
C ALA A 242 5.66 18.38 14.18
N GLN A 243 4.75 17.49 13.78
CA GLN A 243 4.94 16.05 13.90
C GLN A 243 6.08 15.55 12.99
N GLU A 244 6.09 15.97 11.72
CA GLU A 244 7.14 15.56 10.79
C GLU A 244 8.52 15.98 11.30
N LEU A 245 8.65 17.20 11.85
CA LEU A 245 9.88 17.66 12.48
C LEU A 245 10.24 16.84 13.73
N ALA A 246 9.26 16.50 14.57
CA ALA A 246 9.48 15.72 15.78
C ALA A 246 9.91 14.27 15.50
N TYR A 247 9.36 13.67 14.45
CA TYR A 247 9.70 12.30 14.03
C TYR A 247 10.89 12.23 13.07
N GLY A 248 11.40 13.37 12.61
CA GLY A 248 12.52 13.42 11.68
C GLY A 248 12.16 12.99 10.26
N HIS A 249 10.91 13.08 9.90
CA HIS A 249 10.43 12.89 8.52
C HIS A 249 10.63 14.16 7.69
N ALA A 250 10.78 14.03 6.40
CA ALA A 250 10.97 15.13 5.47
C ALA A 250 9.95 15.10 4.33
#